data_f96b4cb71945b4be6d065c3836dab2c6
#
_entry.id   f96b4cb71945b4be6d065c3836dab2c6
#
_cell.length_a   1.000
_cell.length_b   1.000
_cell.length_c   1.000
_cell.angle_alpha   90.00
_cell.angle_beta   90.00
_cell.angle_gamma   90.00
#
_symmetry.space_group_name_H-M   'P 1'
#
loop_
_entity.id
_entity.type
_entity.pdbx_description
1 polymer ?
#
loop_
_entity_poly.entity_id
_entity_poly.type
_entity_poly.pdbx_seq_one_letter_code
_entity_poly.pdbx_strand_id
1 'polypeptide(L)'
;MAERRPVPDRESAEEDQPLLTATKAGRYGLRHIAELTGKEPEGITGVEPTEDGWLVTIEVVEDRRIPSSSDILSAYETEIGPDGELVAYRRVRRYARGRADDGTG
;
A
#
# COMPACT_ATOMS: atom_id res chain seq x y z
N MET A 1 -19.30 24.08 -23.46
CA MET A 1 -18.65 23.73 -23.34
C MET A 1 -18.20 23.37 -23.15
N ALA A 2 -18.37 23.40 -22.92
CA ALA A 2 -17.66 22.85 -22.57
C ALA A 2 -17.46 22.42 -22.17
N GLU A 3 -17.63 22.44 -21.97
CA GLU A 3 -17.09 21.89 -21.54
C GLU A 3 -16.64 21.38 -21.22
N ARG A 4 -16.77 21.50 -21.25
CA ARG A 4 -16.05 20.86 -20.88
C ARG A 4 -15.57 20.55 -20.41
N ARG A 5 -15.71 20.52 -20.28
CA ARG A 5 -15.04 19.99 -19.83
C ARG A 5 -14.56 19.57 -19.44
N PRO A 6 -14.62 19.47 -19.51
CA PRO A 6 -14.05 18.91 -19.15
C PRO A 6 -14.00 18.32 -18.83
N VAL A 7 -14.30 18.29 -18.68
CA VAL A 7 -14.00 17.59 -18.33
C VAL A 7 -13.93 16.95 -18.25
N PRO A 8 -14.04 16.70 -18.44
CA PRO A 8 -13.76 16.07 -18.30
C PRO A 8 -13.69 15.52 -18.13
N ASP A 9 -13.72 15.51 -18.03
CA ASP A 9 -13.47 14.91 -17.91
C ASP A 9 -13.69 14.23 -17.65
N ARG A 10 -13.73 13.97 -17.50
CA ARG A 10 -13.81 13.53 -17.32
C ARG A 10 -14.26 12.92 -17.65
N GLU A 11 -14.65 12.79 -17.93
CA GLU A 11 -15.00 12.30 -18.28
C GLU A 11 -15.08 11.44 -18.65
N SER A 12 -15.19 11.21 -18.70
CA SER A 12 -15.16 10.43 -18.93
C SER A 12 -15.12 9.55 -18.82
N ALA A 13 -15.26 9.31 -18.54
CA ALA A 13 -15.04 8.57 -18.29
C ALA A 13 -15.28 7.87 -18.05
N GLU A 14 -15.83 7.82 -17.82
CA GLU A 14 -15.92 7.42 -17.61
C GLU A 14 -15.86 7.28 -17.83
N GLU A 15 -16.56 7.10 -17.85
CA GLU A 15 -16.37 7.22 -18.08
C GLU A 15 -15.68 7.22 -17.80
N ASP A 16 -15.53 7.39 -17.68
CA ASP A 16 -14.62 7.49 -17.32
C ASP A 16 -14.46 7.49 -16.09
N GLN A 17 -14.20 6.73 -15.47
CA GLN A 17 -13.88 6.50 -14.22
C GLN A 17 -12.56 6.98 -13.96
N PRO A 18 -12.31 7.77 -12.98
CA PRO A 18 -11.00 8.23 -12.66
C PRO A 18 -10.16 7.07 -12.20
N LEU A 19 -8.93 7.02 -12.63
CA LEU A 19 -8.05 5.97 -12.20
C LEU A 19 -7.58 6.23 -10.79
N LEU A 20 -7.36 5.16 -10.06
CA LEU A 20 -6.84 5.26 -8.70
C LEU A 20 -5.39 5.71 -8.78
N THR A 21 -5.04 6.73 -8.06
CA THR A 21 -3.66 7.24 -8.07
C THR A 21 -2.78 6.41 -7.15
N ALA A 22 -1.47 6.51 -7.35
CA ALA A 22 -0.51 5.82 -6.49
C ALA A 22 -0.70 6.22 -5.03
N THR A 23 -0.93 7.50 -4.78
CA THR A 23 -1.13 7.99 -3.41
C THR A 23 -2.35 7.34 -2.77
N LYS A 24 -3.44 7.28 -3.50
CA LYS A 24 -4.64 6.68 -2.96
C LYS A 24 -4.48 5.18 -2.79
N ALA A 25 -3.82 4.53 -3.74
CA ALA A 25 -3.57 3.10 -3.64
C ALA A 25 -2.78 2.79 -2.39
N GLY A 26 -1.76 3.61 -2.10
CA GLY A 26 -0.96 3.43 -0.90
C GLY A 26 -1.80 3.54 0.36
N ARG A 27 -2.69 4.53 0.41
CA ARG A 27 -3.54 4.70 1.56
C ARG A 27 -4.52 3.55 1.74
N TYR A 28 -5.08 3.05 0.65
CA TYR A 28 -5.97 1.91 0.73
C TYR A 28 -5.23 0.68 1.24
N GLY A 29 -4.02 0.45 0.71
CA GLY A 29 -3.22 -0.69 1.14
C GLY A 29 -2.92 -0.63 2.62
N LEU A 30 -2.53 0.54 3.10
CA LEU A 30 -2.19 0.72 4.49
C LEU A 30 -3.40 0.45 5.38
N ARG A 31 -4.55 0.97 4.99
CA ARG A 31 -5.75 0.78 5.77
C ARG A 31 -6.15 -0.70 5.81
N HIS A 32 -6.11 -1.36 4.66
CA HIS A 32 -6.49 -2.76 4.60
C HIS A 32 -5.59 -3.62 5.48
N ILE A 33 -4.28 -3.39 5.42
CA ILE A 33 -3.35 -4.18 6.21
C ILE A 33 -3.55 -3.92 7.70
N ALA A 34 -3.75 -2.68 8.09
CA ALA A 34 -3.98 -2.36 9.50
C ALA A 34 -5.23 -3.08 10.00
N GLU A 35 -6.29 -3.08 9.21
CA GLU A 35 -7.53 -3.73 9.62
C GLU A 35 -7.41 -5.23 9.66
N LEU A 36 -6.76 -5.82 8.68
CA LEU A 36 -6.68 -7.26 8.62
C LEU A 36 -5.72 -7.88 9.61
N THR A 37 -4.62 -7.22 9.85
CA THR A 37 -3.60 -7.79 10.73
C THR A 37 -3.74 -7.32 12.17
N GLY A 38 -4.40 -6.20 12.36
CA GLY A 38 -4.44 -5.59 13.69
C GLY A 38 -3.10 -5.03 14.12
N LYS A 39 -2.13 -4.98 13.20
CA LYS A 39 -0.80 -4.49 13.55
C LYS A 39 -0.67 -3.02 13.19
N GLU A 40 0.25 -2.36 13.83
CA GLU A 40 0.44 -0.95 13.61
C GLU A 40 1.28 -0.74 12.37
N PRO A 41 0.80 0.01 11.36
CA PRO A 41 1.59 0.23 10.17
C PRO A 41 2.77 1.12 10.48
N GLU A 42 3.92 0.76 9.92
CA GLU A 42 5.12 1.57 10.08
C GLU A 42 5.20 2.52 8.90
N GLY A 43 4.85 2.06 7.71
CA GLY A 43 4.86 2.92 6.55
C GLY A 43 4.73 2.15 5.26
N ILE A 44 4.68 2.88 4.17
CA ILE A 44 4.59 2.33 2.84
C ILE A 44 5.98 2.37 2.25
N THR A 45 6.46 1.24 1.76
CA THR A 45 7.81 1.18 1.21
C THR A 45 7.81 1.01 -0.31
N GLY A 46 6.68 0.73 -0.90
CA GLY A 46 6.62 0.62 -2.35
C GLY A 46 5.21 0.72 -2.88
N VAL A 47 5.05 1.32 -4.03
CA VAL A 47 3.78 1.38 -4.72
C VAL A 47 4.09 1.24 -6.20
N GLU A 48 3.61 0.17 -6.82
CA GLU A 48 3.91 -0.10 -8.23
C GLU A 48 2.63 -0.37 -8.99
N PRO A 49 2.51 0.11 -10.21
CA PRO A 49 1.30 -0.18 -10.99
C PRO A 49 1.32 -1.64 -11.45
N THR A 50 0.14 -2.22 -11.54
CA THR A 50 -0.02 -3.56 -12.12
C THR A 50 -0.99 -3.41 -13.28
N GLU A 51 -1.30 -4.51 -13.91
CA GLU A 51 -2.18 -4.48 -15.04
C GLU A 51 -3.51 -3.87 -14.72
N ASP A 52 -4.11 -4.20 -13.60
CA ASP A 52 -5.40 -3.72 -13.22
C ASP A 52 -5.44 -2.81 -12.02
N GLY A 53 -4.36 -2.57 -11.37
CA GLY A 53 -4.39 -1.78 -10.13
C GLY A 53 -2.99 -1.50 -9.65
N TRP A 54 -2.72 -1.81 -8.38
CA TRP A 54 -1.46 -1.43 -7.76
C TRP A 54 -0.96 -2.51 -6.82
N LEU A 55 0.36 -2.62 -6.73
CA LEU A 55 0.98 -3.48 -5.74
C LEU A 55 1.59 -2.55 -4.70
N VAL A 56 1.13 -2.63 -3.47
CA VAL A 56 1.57 -1.73 -2.40
C VAL A 56 2.27 -2.56 -1.35
N THR A 57 3.47 -2.14 -0.97
CA THR A 57 4.25 -2.83 0.06
C THR A 57 4.20 -1.99 1.32
N ILE A 58 3.79 -2.61 2.42
CA ILE A 58 3.58 -1.95 3.69
C ILE A 58 4.35 -2.64 4.78
N GLU A 59 5.05 -1.86 5.59
CA GLU A 59 5.70 -2.41 6.75
C GLU A 59 4.85 -2.20 7.98
N VAL A 60 4.77 -3.21 8.84
CA VAL A 60 4.03 -3.12 10.09
C VAL A 60 4.95 -3.52 11.23
N VAL A 61 4.61 -3.13 12.43
CA VAL A 61 5.32 -3.57 13.62
C VAL A 61 4.69 -4.88 14.05
N GLU A 62 5.43 -5.96 13.85
CA GLU A 62 4.93 -7.28 14.17
C GLU A 62 5.00 -7.52 15.69
N ASP A 63 6.07 -7.07 16.32
CA ASP A 63 6.29 -7.33 17.74
C ASP A 63 7.15 -6.22 18.29
N ARG A 64 6.64 -5.51 19.28
CA ARG A 64 7.39 -4.42 19.89
C ARG A 64 8.31 -4.94 20.94
N ARG A 65 9.50 -4.40 21.00
CA ARG A 65 10.51 -4.83 21.92
C ARG A 65 11.14 -3.64 22.63
N ILE A 66 11.98 -3.93 23.62
CA ILE A 66 12.74 -2.93 24.31
C ILE A 66 14.19 -3.36 24.21
N PRO A 67 15.05 -2.59 23.58
CA PRO A 67 14.76 -1.26 23.01
C PRO A 67 14.05 -1.39 21.67
N SER A 68 13.49 -0.31 21.18
CA SER A 68 12.70 -0.36 19.97
C SER A 68 13.51 -0.77 18.76
N SER A 69 14.82 -0.63 18.80
CA SER A 69 15.65 -1.10 17.69
C SER A 69 15.56 -2.62 17.53
N SER A 70 15.01 -3.31 18.52
CA SER A 70 14.80 -4.74 18.44
C SER A 70 13.38 -5.10 17.99
N ASP A 71 12.54 -4.12 17.70
CA ASP A 71 11.19 -4.39 17.21
C ASP A 71 11.27 -5.31 16.02
N ILE A 72 10.32 -6.21 15.90
CA ILE A 72 10.22 -7.09 14.74
C ILE A 72 9.23 -6.45 13.79
N LEU A 73 9.63 -6.33 12.56
CA LEU A 73 8.81 -5.74 11.52
C LEU A 73 8.47 -6.80 10.49
N SER A 74 7.38 -6.60 9.79
CA SER A 74 7.02 -7.46 8.67
C SER A 74 6.64 -6.61 7.50
N ALA A 75 6.98 -7.05 6.30
CA ALA A 75 6.56 -6.37 5.08
C ALA A 75 5.47 -7.21 4.44
N TYR A 76 4.40 -6.54 4.05
CA TYR A 76 3.29 -7.18 3.36
C TYR A 76 3.15 -6.59 1.98
N GLU A 77 2.93 -7.43 1.00
CA GLU A 77 2.57 -6.97 -0.33
C GLU A 77 1.08 -7.05 -0.45
N THR A 78 0.45 -5.98 -0.93
CA THR A 78 -0.99 -5.95 -1.10
C THR A 78 -1.30 -5.62 -2.54
N GLU A 79 -2.23 -6.35 -3.13
CA GLU A 79 -2.70 -6.03 -4.47
C GLU A 79 -4.00 -5.26 -4.33
N ILE A 80 -4.01 -4.06 -4.85
CA ILE A 80 -5.16 -3.16 -4.75
C ILE A 80 -5.79 -3.06 -6.13
N GLY A 81 -7.07 -3.33 -6.21
CA GLY A 81 -7.78 -3.27 -7.48
C GLY A 81 -8.11 -1.84 -7.88
N PRO A 82 -8.71 -1.70 -9.05
CA PRO A 82 -8.95 -0.36 -9.58
C PRO A 82 -9.89 0.48 -8.73
N ASP A 83 -10.73 -0.15 -7.92
CA ASP A 83 -11.62 0.58 -7.04
C ASP A 83 -11.07 0.76 -5.66
N GLY A 84 -9.84 0.38 -5.42
CA GLY A 84 -9.25 0.50 -4.09
C GLY A 84 -9.50 -0.70 -3.20
N GLU A 85 -10.16 -1.73 -3.73
CA GLU A 85 -10.43 -2.90 -2.91
C GLU A 85 -9.19 -3.77 -2.79
N LEU A 86 -9.10 -4.53 -1.75
CA LEU A 86 -7.99 -5.43 -1.56
C LEU A 86 -8.27 -6.70 -2.35
N VAL A 87 -7.37 -7.04 -3.26
CA VAL A 87 -7.50 -8.24 -4.06
C VAL A 87 -6.77 -9.41 -3.41
N ALA A 88 -5.60 -9.14 -2.87
CA ALA A 88 -4.80 -10.18 -2.25
C ALA A 88 -3.72 -9.54 -1.41
N TYR A 89 -3.21 -10.28 -0.43
CA TYR A 89 -2.07 -9.79 0.33
C TYR A 89 -1.29 -10.96 0.87
N ARG A 90 -0.01 -10.73 1.18
CA ARG A 90 0.81 -11.76 1.81
C ARG A 90 2.00 -11.13 2.48
N ARG A 91 2.50 -11.78 3.52
CA ARG A 91 3.70 -11.33 4.20
C ARG A 91 4.89 -11.87 3.41
N VAL A 92 5.79 -10.99 3.03
CA VAL A 92 6.95 -11.37 2.23
C VAL A 92 8.26 -11.29 2.99
N ARG A 93 8.26 -10.65 4.15
CA ARG A 93 9.49 -10.49 4.91
C ARG A 93 9.19 -10.29 6.37
N ARG A 94 10.09 -10.71 7.24
CA ARG A 94 10.01 -10.50 8.66
C ARG A 94 11.43 -10.27 9.14
N TYR A 95 11.69 -9.22 9.88
CA TYR A 95 13.05 -8.87 10.24
C TYR A 95 13.06 -7.91 11.42
N ALA A 96 14.20 -7.83 12.10
CA ALA A 96 14.37 -6.91 13.21
C ALA A 96 14.67 -5.51 12.70
N ARG A 97 14.08 -4.51 13.32
CA ARG A 97 14.24 -3.12 12.88
C ARG A 97 15.69 -2.73 12.74
N GLY A 98 16.48 -3.02 13.73
CA GLY A 98 17.87 -2.60 13.72
C GLY A 98 18.73 -3.33 12.73
N ARG A 99 18.20 -4.33 12.04
CA ARG A 99 18.95 -5.10 11.08
C ARG A 99 18.34 -5.08 9.71
N ALA A 100 17.47 -4.15 9.49
CA ALA A 100 16.72 -4.10 8.27
C ALA A 100 17.60 -4.03 7.08
N ASP A 101 18.70 -3.35 7.19
CA ASP A 101 19.48 -3.26 6.11
C ASP A 101 20.49 -4.15 5.98
N ASP A 102 20.68 -4.95 6.86
CA ASP A 102 21.70 -5.84 6.76
C ASP A 102 21.57 -6.61 5.72
N GLY A 103 20.57 -6.65 5.24
CA GLY A 103 20.45 -7.45 4.24
C GLY A 103 21.48 -7.18 3.50
N THR A 104 21.84 -6.28 3.71
CA THR A 104 22.73 -5.96 3.18
C THR A 104 23.76 -5.96 3.68
N GLY A 105 23.62 -5.96 4.39
CA GLY A 105 24.75 -5.83 4.83
C GLY A 105 25.16 -5.65 5.29
#